data_c6c17671ea3925d76513b315cc56c055
#
_entry.id   c6c17671ea3925d76513b315cc56c055
#
_cell.length_a   1.000
_cell.length_b   1.000
_cell.length_c   1.000
_cell.angle_alpha   90.00
_cell.angle_beta   90.00
_cell.angle_gamma   90.00
#
_symmetry.space_group_name_H-M   'P 1'
#
loop_
_entity.id
_entity.type
_entity.pdbx_description
1 polymer ?
#
loop_
_entity_poly.entity_id
_entity_poly.type
_entity_poly.pdbx_seq_one_letter_code
_entity_poly.pdbx_strand_id
1 'polypeptide(L)'
;MTMEANRVLVTGGAGFVGSHLCERLLFEGHEVICVDHFSTSTRKSVLHLLDNPLFTVLEHALTEPLFLQVDQIYNLACPASPVHYQYDPIHTTKTSILGAINVLGLAKRVEAKIMQASTSEVYGDPTQHPQQEDYFGNVNPIGLRACYDEGKRCAEALFLDYHRRHNIEIKVARIFNTYGPGISPDDGRVVSNFICQALMGEPITLYGDGSQTRSFCYIDDLVE
;
A
#
# COMPACT_ATOMS: atom_id res chain seq x y z
N MET A 1 -25.12 -16.66 3.46
CA MET A 1 -25.24 -15.69 2.36
C MET A 1 -24.03 -15.94 1.48
N THR A 2 -24.22 -16.42 0.26
CA THR A 2 -23.13 -16.47 -0.73
C THR A 2 -22.79 -15.03 -1.08
N MET A 3 -21.57 -14.57 -0.76
CA MET A 3 -21.10 -13.28 -1.26
C MET A 3 -21.05 -13.36 -2.78
N GLU A 4 -21.59 -12.34 -3.47
CA GLU A 4 -21.46 -12.25 -4.91
C GLU A 4 -19.96 -12.12 -5.25
N ALA A 5 -19.51 -12.91 -6.23
CA ALA A 5 -18.15 -12.83 -6.71
C ALA A 5 -17.95 -11.49 -7.43
N ASN A 6 -17.01 -10.68 -6.95
CA ASN A 6 -16.63 -9.41 -7.58
C ASN A 6 -15.36 -9.59 -8.40
N ARG A 7 -15.18 -8.72 -9.37
CA ARG A 7 -13.93 -8.53 -10.07
C ARG A 7 -13.12 -7.43 -9.41
N VAL A 8 -12.01 -7.77 -8.77
CA VAL A 8 -11.27 -6.91 -7.87
C VAL A 8 -9.90 -6.56 -8.46
N LEU A 9 -9.60 -5.27 -8.52
CA LEU A 9 -8.28 -4.77 -8.88
C LEU A 9 -7.45 -4.51 -7.61
N VAL A 10 -6.27 -5.10 -7.55
CA VAL A 10 -5.26 -4.81 -6.51
C VAL A 10 -4.03 -4.21 -7.18
N THR A 11 -3.82 -2.91 -7.01
CA THR A 11 -2.60 -2.25 -7.50
C THR A 11 -1.48 -2.39 -6.49
N GLY A 12 -0.24 -2.59 -6.93
CA GLY A 12 0.84 -3.00 -6.03
C GLY A 12 0.62 -4.42 -5.49
N GLY A 13 -0.12 -5.25 -6.25
CA GLY A 13 -0.57 -6.57 -5.83
C GLY A 13 0.54 -7.60 -5.67
N ALA A 14 1.73 -7.38 -6.24
CA ALA A 14 2.90 -8.22 -6.01
C ALA A 14 3.80 -7.74 -4.86
N GLY A 15 3.43 -6.63 -4.18
CA GLY A 15 4.09 -6.16 -2.97
C GLY A 15 3.72 -7.01 -1.74
N PHE A 16 4.35 -6.71 -0.60
CA PHE A 16 4.13 -7.45 0.64
C PHE A 16 2.64 -7.52 1.05
N VAL A 17 1.99 -6.38 1.24
CA VAL A 17 0.56 -6.35 1.62
C VAL A 17 -0.31 -6.84 0.46
N GLY A 18 0.02 -6.44 -0.78
CA GLY A 18 -0.76 -6.76 -1.96
C GLY A 18 -0.87 -8.25 -2.25
N SER A 19 0.21 -9.02 -2.07
CA SER A 19 0.21 -10.47 -2.31
C SER A 19 -0.70 -11.22 -1.33
N HIS A 20 -0.66 -10.87 -0.06
CA HIS A 20 -1.56 -11.44 0.96
C HIS A 20 -3.02 -11.05 0.71
N LEU A 21 -3.28 -9.80 0.30
CA LEU A 21 -4.63 -9.37 -0.05
C LEU A 21 -5.15 -10.10 -1.30
N CYS A 22 -4.32 -10.29 -2.33
CA CYS A 22 -4.70 -11.09 -3.51
C CYS A 22 -5.07 -12.53 -3.12
N GLU A 23 -4.27 -13.17 -2.26
CA GLU A 23 -4.54 -14.52 -1.75
C GLU A 23 -5.86 -14.58 -0.98
N ARG A 24 -6.10 -13.63 -0.08
CA ARG A 24 -7.34 -13.54 0.71
C ARG A 24 -8.57 -13.36 -0.18
N LEU A 25 -8.53 -12.45 -1.15
CA LEU A 25 -9.64 -12.19 -2.07
C LEU A 25 -9.95 -13.41 -2.95
N LEU A 26 -8.92 -14.14 -3.42
CA LEU A 26 -9.09 -15.40 -4.14
C LEU A 26 -9.72 -16.49 -3.27
N PHE A 27 -9.30 -16.59 -2.00
CA PHE A 27 -9.90 -17.52 -1.03
C PHE A 27 -11.38 -17.21 -0.80
N GLU A 28 -11.79 -15.95 -0.85
CA GLU A 28 -13.19 -15.50 -0.77
C GLU A 28 -13.98 -15.72 -2.07
N GLY A 29 -13.32 -16.18 -3.13
CA GLY A 29 -13.96 -16.52 -4.41
C GLY A 29 -14.10 -15.35 -5.38
N HIS A 30 -13.35 -14.27 -5.21
CA HIS A 30 -13.31 -13.14 -6.14
C HIS A 30 -12.39 -13.40 -7.34
N GLU A 31 -12.70 -12.78 -8.48
CA GLU A 31 -11.75 -12.65 -9.59
C GLU A 31 -10.78 -11.51 -9.26
N VAL A 32 -9.48 -11.78 -9.23
CA VAL A 32 -8.45 -10.82 -8.81
C VAL A 32 -7.52 -10.45 -9.95
N ILE A 33 -7.43 -9.15 -10.24
CA ILE A 33 -6.45 -8.58 -11.16
C ILE A 33 -5.36 -7.89 -10.33
N CYS A 34 -4.21 -8.52 -10.27
CA CYS A 34 -3.00 -7.98 -9.68
C CYS A 34 -2.29 -7.07 -10.69
N VAL A 35 -2.24 -5.77 -10.43
CA VAL A 35 -1.47 -4.82 -11.22
C VAL A 35 -0.23 -4.40 -10.46
N ASP A 36 0.93 -4.60 -11.08
CA ASP A 36 2.22 -4.20 -10.50
C ASP A 36 3.20 -3.84 -11.61
N HIS A 37 4.15 -2.99 -11.32
CA HIS A 37 5.19 -2.57 -12.26
C HIS A 37 6.56 -3.19 -11.90
N PHE A 38 6.60 -3.95 -10.78
CA PHE A 38 7.76 -4.72 -10.31
C PHE A 38 9.04 -3.90 -10.05
N SER A 39 8.92 -2.61 -9.75
CA SER A 39 10.08 -1.78 -9.40
C SER A 39 10.65 -2.09 -8.01
N THR A 40 9.79 -2.47 -7.05
CA THR A 40 10.17 -2.78 -5.66
C THR A 40 9.64 -4.14 -5.19
N SER A 41 8.83 -4.80 -6.01
CA SER A 41 8.26 -6.13 -5.81
C SER A 41 8.88 -7.14 -6.78
N THR A 42 8.52 -8.41 -6.63
CA THR A 42 8.93 -9.46 -7.56
C THR A 42 7.74 -10.34 -7.94
N ARG A 43 7.75 -10.93 -9.14
CA ARG A 43 6.74 -11.93 -9.54
C ARG A 43 6.70 -13.14 -8.61
N LYS A 44 7.79 -13.42 -7.87
CA LYS A 44 7.86 -14.54 -6.91
C LYS A 44 6.82 -14.43 -5.80
N SER A 45 6.47 -13.21 -5.39
CA SER A 45 5.49 -12.97 -4.32
C SER A 45 4.09 -13.51 -4.63
N VAL A 46 3.74 -13.60 -5.92
CA VAL A 46 2.42 -14.06 -6.40
C VAL A 46 2.50 -15.33 -7.26
N LEU A 47 3.68 -15.97 -7.33
CA LEU A 47 3.90 -17.14 -8.18
C LEU A 47 2.96 -18.30 -7.86
N HIS A 48 2.69 -18.52 -6.57
CA HIS A 48 1.79 -19.57 -6.06
C HIS A 48 0.31 -19.34 -6.41
N LEU A 49 -0.06 -18.15 -6.88
CA LEU A 49 -1.43 -17.81 -7.29
C LEU A 49 -1.66 -17.97 -8.80
N LEU A 50 -0.60 -18.10 -9.61
CA LEU A 50 -0.72 -18.07 -11.07
C LEU A 50 -1.52 -19.24 -11.66
N ASP A 51 -1.60 -20.37 -10.98
CA ASP A 51 -2.39 -21.53 -11.43
C ASP A 51 -3.90 -21.37 -11.09
N ASN A 52 -4.29 -20.34 -10.35
CA ASN A 52 -5.69 -20.08 -10.05
C ASN A 52 -6.35 -19.37 -11.26
N PRO A 53 -7.43 -19.96 -11.86
CA PRO A 53 -8.09 -19.39 -13.03
C PRO A 53 -8.76 -18.03 -12.78
N LEU A 54 -8.97 -17.65 -11.52
CA LEU A 54 -9.53 -16.36 -11.10
C LEU A 54 -8.45 -15.30 -10.88
N PHE A 55 -7.16 -15.62 -11.07
CA PHE A 55 -6.06 -14.70 -10.84
C PHE A 55 -5.39 -14.27 -12.15
N THR A 56 -5.25 -12.97 -12.32
CA THR A 56 -4.56 -12.39 -13.49
C THR A 56 -3.51 -11.39 -13.02
N VAL A 57 -2.30 -11.48 -13.57
CA VAL A 57 -1.23 -10.49 -13.34
C VAL A 57 -1.08 -9.62 -14.57
N LEU A 58 -1.15 -8.30 -14.36
CA LEU A 58 -0.93 -7.28 -15.39
C LEU A 58 0.26 -6.41 -14.98
N GLU A 59 1.31 -6.42 -15.78
CA GLU A 59 2.45 -5.52 -15.60
C GLU A 59 2.10 -4.14 -16.16
N HIS A 60 1.95 -3.15 -15.26
CA HIS A 60 1.55 -1.81 -15.66
C HIS A 60 1.99 -0.78 -14.61
N ALA A 61 2.47 0.37 -15.08
CA ALA A 61 2.82 1.51 -14.21
C ALA A 61 1.60 2.41 -14.01
N LEU A 62 1.19 2.64 -12.75
CA LEU A 62 0.03 3.47 -12.45
C LEU A 62 0.19 4.96 -12.77
N THR A 63 1.38 5.40 -13.09
CA THR A 63 1.60 6.74 -13.68
C THR A 63 0.93 6.91 -15.03
N GLU A 64 0.56 5.79 -15.68
CA GLU A 64 -0.17 5.75 -16.94
C GLU A 64 -1.64 5.35 -16.70
N PRO A 65 -2.58 5.84 -17.52
CA PRO A 65 -3.99 5.47 -17.41
C PRO A 65 -4.23 3.97 -17.58
N LEU A 66 -5.15 3.42 -16.76
CA LEU A 66 -5.55 2.02 -16.79
C LEU A 66 -7.02 1.88 -17.22
N PHE A 67 -7.29 0.93 -18.11
CA PHE A 67 -8.63 0.69 -18.67
C PHE A 67 -9.05 -0.76 -18.42
N LEU A 68 -9.80 -0.98 -17.34
CA LEU A 68 -10.37 -2.27 -16.96
C LEU A 68 -11.85 -2.13 -16.62
N GLN A 69 -12.56 -3.25 -16.55
CA GLN A 69 -13.90 -3.33 -15.97
C GLN A 69 -13.77 -4.09 -14.65
N VAL A 70 -14.06 -3.44 -13.53
CA VAL A 70 -13.91 -3.98 -12.17
C VAL A 70 -14.98 -3.41 -11.24
N ASP A 71 -15.30 -4.13 -10.17
CA ASP A 71 -16.30 -3.75 -9.18
C ASP A 71 -15.66 -3.09 -7.96
N GLN A 72 -14.42 -3.47 -7.64
CA GLN A 72 -13.68 -2.96 -6.48
C GLN A 72 -12.20 -2.72 -6.84
N ILE A 73 -11.61 -1.72 -6.19
CA ILE A 73 -10.21 -1.35 -6.37
C ILE A 73 -9.55 -1.19 -5.01
N TYR A 74 -8.44 -1.89 -4.80
CA TYR A 74 -7.51 -1.66 -3.69
C TYR A 74 -6.25 -1.00 -4.22
N ASN A 75 -6.06 0.29 -3.90
CA ASN A 75 -4.90 1.06 -4.35
C ASN A 75 -3.77 0.99 -3.33
N LEU A 76 -2.85 0.04 -3.53
CA LEU A 76 -1.69 -0.19 -2.65
C LEU A 76 -0.37 0.26 -3.31
N ALA A 77 -0.37 0.54 -4.61
CA ALA A 77 0.85 0.82 -5.36
C ALA A 77 1.54 2.11 -4.92
N CYS A 78 2.67 1.94 -4.25
CA CYS A 78 3.63 2.99 -3.93
C CYS A 78 4.89 2.35 -3.34
N PRO A 79 6.12 2.79 -3.65
CA PRO A 79 7.29 2.46 -2.85
C PRO A 79 7.05 2.84 -1.40
N ALA A 80 7.12 1.87 -0.46
CA ALA A 80 6.65 2.07 0.91
C ALA A 80 7.74 1.94 1.98
N SER A 81 8.95 1.46 1.64
CA SER A 81 10.07 1.43 2.56
C SER A 81 11.01 2.62 2.35
N PRO A 82 11.70 3.12 3.40
CA PRO A 82 12.63 4.23 3.28
C PRO A 82 13.71 4.02 2.21
N VAL A 83 14.23 2.81 2.10
CA VAL A 83 15.23 2.43 1.10
C VAL A 83 14.70 2.63 -0.33
N HIS A 84 13.45 2.23 -0.57
CA HIS A 84 12.86 2.30 -1.90
C HIS A 84 12.38 3.71 -2.26
N TYR A 85 11.60 4.39 -1.40
CA TYR A 85 11.04 5.69 -1.76
C TYR A 85 12.09 6.82 -1.80
N GLN A 86 13.23 6.66 -1.10
CA GLN A 86 14.35 7.61 -1.16
C GLN A 86 15.28 7.34 -2.34
N TYR A 87 15.29 6.13 -2.89
CA TYR A 87 16.09 5.81 -4.08
C TYR A 87 15.64 6.59 -5.31
N ASP A 88 14.32 6.65 -5.54
CA ASP A 88 13.73 7.51 -6.58
C ASP A 88 12.53 8.28 -6.01
N PRO A 89 12.78 9.44 -5.36
CA PRO A 89 11.73 10.23 -4.74
C PRO A 89 10.76 10.84 -5.75
N ILE A 90 11.22 11.12 -6.97
CA ILE A 90 10.37 11.68 -8.03
C ILE A 90 9.39 10.61 -8.51
N HIS A 91 9.84 9.39 -8.74
CA HIS A 91 8.97 8.26 -9.09
C HIS A 91 7.97 7.96 -7.99
N THR A 92 8.38 7.99 -6.72
CA THR A 92 7.50 7.79 -5.55
C THR A 92 6.38 8.82 -5.52
N THR A 93 6.71 10.10 -5.68
CA THR A 93 5.72 11.18 -5.72
C THR A 93 4.76 11.02 -6.90
N LYS A 94 5.28 10.73 -8.11
CA LYS A 94 4.45 10.49 -9.30
C LYS A 94 3.51 9.30 -9.11
N THR A 95 4.01 8.19 -8.58
CA THR A 95 3.18 6.99 -8.34
C THR A 95 2.06 7.28 -7.35
N SER A 96 2.32 8.01 -6.28
CA SER A 96 1.30 8.38 -5.30
C SER A 96 0.23 9.29 -5.88
N ILE A 97 0.61 10.33 -6.64
CA ILE A 97 -0.30 11.38 -7.11
C ILE A 97 -0.96 10.97 -8.44
N LEU A 98 -0.18 10.66 -9.48
CA LEU A 98 -0.72 10.28 -10.78
C LEU A 98 -1.44 8.92 -10.68
N GLY A 99 -0.89 7.98 -9.90
CA GLY A 99 -1.54 6.70 -9.64
C GLY A 99 -2.90 6.89 -8.98
N ALA A 100 -3.02 7.74 -7.96
CA ALA A 100 -4.30 8.07 -7.34
C ALA A 100 -5.29 8.68 -8.34
N ILE A 101 -4.86 9.64 -9.17
CA ILE A 101 -5.69 10.26 -10.21
C ILE A 101 -6.19 9.22 -11.21
N ASN A 102 -5.31 8.33 -11.69
CA ASN A 102 -5.63 7.31 -12.69
C ASN A 102 -6.62 6.27 -12.15
N VAL A 103 -6.41 5.75 -10.92
CA VAL A 103 -7.32 4.77 -10.33
C VAL A 103 -8.67 5.38 -9.92
N LEU A 104 -8.70 6.64 -9.48
CA LEU A 104 -9.94 7.37 -9.23
C LEU A 104 -10.70 7.65 -10.53
N GLY A 105 -10.00 7.97 -11.61
CA GLY A 105 -10.57 8.10 -12.94
C GLY A 105 -11.17 6.77 -13.44
N LEU A 106 -10.49 5.65 -13.18
CA LEU A 106 -11.01 4.31 -13.46
C LEU A 106 -12.25 4.04 -12.61
N ALA A 107 -12.19 4.20 -11.27
CA ALA A 107 -13.29 3.95 -10.36
C ALA A 107 -14.55 4.75 -10.75
N LYS A 108 -14.37 6.05 -11.09
CA LYS A 108 -15.45 6.89 -11.60
C LYS A 108 -16.09 6.35 -12.88
N ARG A 109 -15.28 5.86 -13.82
CA ARG A 109 -15.77 5.39 -15.13
C ARG A 109 -16.58 4.11 -15.01
N VAL A 110 -16.19 3.19 -14.12
CA VAL A 110 -16.82 1.87 -13.98
C VAL A 110 -17.71 1.76 -12.75
N GLU A 111 -17.88 2.86 -12.01
CA GLU A 111 -18.68 2.94 -10.78
C GLU A 111 -18.19 1.99 -9.67
N ALA A 112 -16.88 1.70 -9.66
CA ALA A 112 -16.26 0.80 -8.69
C ALA A 112 -16.09 1.47 -7.32
N LYS A 113 -16.21 0.67 -6.25
CA LYS A 113 -15.76 1.04 -4.91
C LYS A 113 -14.23 1.05 -4.87
N ILE A 114 -13.64 1.99 -4.13
CA ILE A 114 -12.18 2.07 -4.09
C ILE A 114 -11.66 2.32 -2.67
N MET A 115 -10.61 1.58 -2.30
CA MET A 115 -9.85 1.79 -1.07
C MET A 115 -8.45 2.32 -1.38
N GLN A 116 -8.03 3.35 -0.63
CA GLN A 116 -6.67 3.88 -0.63
C GLN A 116 -5.89 3.34 0.57
N ALA A 117 -4.81 2.64 0.31
CA ALA A 117 -3.80 2.38 1.32
C ALA A 117 -3.01 3.66 1.59
N SER A 118 -3.39 4.35 2.65
CA SER A 118 -2.63 5.44 3.24
C SER A 118 -1.67 4.89 4.30
N THR A 119 -1.14 5.73 5.17
CA THR A 119 -0.07 5.38 6.09
C THR A 119 -0.13 6.23 7.35
N SER A 120 0.44 5.74 8.46
CA SER A 120 0.70 6.55 9.64
C SER A 120 1.64 7.75 9.38
N GLU A 121 2.40 7.70 8.31
CA GLU A 121 3.35 8.76 7.93
C GLU A 121 2.65 10.08 7.51
N VAL A 122 1.34 10.04 7.25
CA VAL A 122 0.54 11.27 7.06
C VAL A 122 0.48 12.15 8.31
N TYR A 123 0.81 11.58 9.47
CA TYR A 123 0.94 12.31 10.73
C TYR A 123 2.33 12.93 10.94
N GLY A 124 3.34 12.53 10.14
CA GLY A 124 4.70 13.05 10.23
C GLY A 124 5.38 12.73 11.56
N ASP A 125 5.94 13.74 12.21
CA ASP A 125 6.51 13.68 13.57
C ASP A 125 5.41 14.10 14.59
N PRO A 126 4.57 13.16 15.06
CA PRO A 126 3.35 13.49 15.76
C PRO A 126 3.63 13.99 17.18
N THR A 127 2.89 15.03 17.56
CA THR A 127 2.89 15.56 18.95
C THR A 127 1.74 15.00 19.78
N GLN A 128 0.87 14.19 19.18
CA GLN A 128 -0.29 13.55 19.81
C GLN A 128 -0.15 12.03 19.78
N HIS A 129 -0.30 11.38 20.92
CA HIS A 129 -0.23 9.93 21.09
C HIS A 129 -1.38 9.43 21.98
N PRO A 130 -2.15 8.40 21.57
CA PRO A 130 -2.19 7.82 20.21
C PRO A 130 -2.72 8.83 19.18
N GLN A 131 -2.33 8.66 17.90
CA GLN A 131 -2.82 9.48 16.80
C GLN A 131 -4.28 9.14 16.53
N GLN A 132 -5.13 10.18 16.47
CA GLN A 132 -6.54 10.06 16.10
C GLN A 132 -6.74 10.42 14.64
N GLU A 133 -7.86 9.99 14.05
CA GLU A 133 -8.11 10.19 12.62
C GLU A 133 -8.28 11.67 12.24
N ASP A 134 -8.75 12.51 13.15
CA ASP A 134 -8.91 13.96 12.99
C ASP A 134 -7.64 14.78 13.26
N TYR A 135 -6.56 14.14 13.71
CA TYR A 135 -5.28 14.80 13.90
C TYR A 135 -4.62 15.09 12.54
N PHE A 136 -4.32 16.36 12.27
CA PHE A 136 -3.77 16.78 10.96
C PHE A 136 -2.29 16.46 10.76
N GLY A 137 -1.59 16.11 11.83
CA GLY A 137 -0.17 15.75 11.78
C GLY A 137 0.79 16.94 11.81
N ASN A 138 2.08 16.59 11.76
CA ASN A 138 3.21 17.51 11.72
C ASN A 138 4.24 16.99 10.73
N VAL A 139 3.96 17.17 9.43
CA VAL A 139 4.79 16.68 8.32
C VAL A 139 5.79 17.74 7.89
N ASN A 140 7.04 17.33 7.64
CA ASN A 140 8.05 18.19 7.03
C ASN A 140 7.96 18.12 5.49
N PRO A 141 7.39 19.13 4.79
CA PRO A 141 7.14 19.07 3.35
C PRO A 141 8.41 19.17 2.49
N ILE A 142 9.56 19.47 3.10
CA ILE A 142 10.86 19.61 2.41
C ILE A 142 11.89 18.57 2.89
N GLY A 143 11.50 17.65 3.76
CA GLY A 143 12.37 16.60 4.28
C GLY A 143 12.60 15.48 3.27
N LEU A 144 13.59 14.62 3.54
CA LEU A 144 13.93 13.47 2.68
C LEU A 144 12.77 12.47 2.48
N ARG A 145 11.78 12.47 3.38
CA ARG A 145 10.60 11.62 3.34
C ARG A 145 9.39 12.28 2.66
N ALA A 146 9.48 13.57 2.34
CA ALA A 146 8.37 14.34 1.80
C ALA A 146 7.75 13.73 0.54
N CYS A 147 8.55 13.06 -0.31
CA CYS A 147 8.06 12.36 -1.49
C CYS A 147 7.01 11.29 -1.18
N TYR A 148 7.14 10.61 -0.04
CA TYR A 148 6.20 9.60 0.42
C TYR A 148 5.10 10.23 1.27
N ASP A 149 5.46 10.99 2.31
CA ASP A 149 4.54 11.55 3.29
C ASP A 149 3.52 12.49 2.61
N GLU A 150 3.98 13.48 1.85
CA GLU A 150 3.11 14.40 1.12
C GLU A 150 2.41 13.74 -0.08
N GLY A 151 3.05 12.76 -0.72
CA GLY A 151 2.41 11.97 -1.77
C GLY A 151 1.16 11.24 -1.26
N LYS A 152 1.24 10.62 -0.06
CA LYS A 152 0.11 9.95 0.58
C LYS A 152 -0.94 10.94 1.09
N ARG A 153 -0.54 12.07 1.67
CA ARG A 153 -1.46 13.14 2.09
C ARG A 153 -2.24 13.72 0.89
N CYS A 154 -1.56 13.96 -0.23
CA CYS A 154 -2.19 14.41 -1.47
C CYS A 154 -3.18 13.36 -2.00
N ALA A 155 -2.82 12.07 -1.96
CA ALA A 155 -3.73 10.99 -2.35
C ALA A 155 -4.99 10.95 -1.49
N GLU A 156 -4.90 11.10 -0.16
CA GLU A 156 -6.08 11.20 0.72
C GLU A 156 -6.99 12.37 0.31
N ALA A 157 -6.42 13.56 0.06
CA ALA A 157 -7.18 14.73 -0.36
C ALA A 157 -7.91 14.48 -1.70
N LEU A 158 -7.23 13.88 -2.69
CA LEU A 158 -7.82 13.51 -3.98
C LEU A 158 -8.99 12.54 -3.81
N PHE A 159 -8.84 11.49 -2.98
CA PHE A 159 -9.90 10.51 -2.74
C PHE A 159 -11.13 11.17 -2.14
N LEU A 160 -10.97 12.02 -1.12
CA LEU A 160 -12.06 12.74 -0.49
C LEU A 160 -12.74 13.74 -1.46
N ASP A 161 -11.98 14.42 -2.31
CA ASP A 161 -12.54 15.36 -3.29
C ASP A 161 -13.29 14.64 -4.41
N TYR A 162 -12.81 13.49 -4.87
CA TYR A 162 -13.55 12.64 -5.82
C TYR A 162 -14.85 12.12 -5.21
N HIS A 163 -14.83 11.71 -3.93
CA HIS A 163 -16.06 11.35 -3.21
C HIS A 163 -17.06 12.51 -3.16
N ARG A 164 -16.61 13.68 -2.68
CA ARG A 164 -17.46 14.88 -2.55
C ARG A 164 -18.04 15.33 -3.90
N ARG A 165 -17.25 15.26 -4.95
CA ARG A 165 -17.61 15.77 -6.28
C ARG A 165 -18.38 14.78 -7.14
N HIS A 166 -18.08 13.49 -7.03
CA HIS A 166 -18.55 12.45 -7.92
C HIS A 166 -19.30 11.31 -7.22
N ASN A 167 -19.45 11.39 -5.89
CA ASN A 167 -20.12 10.39 -5.06
C ASN A 167 -19.54 8.96 -5.21
N ILE A 168 -18.24 8.84 -5.49
CA ILE A 168 -17.54 7.54 -5.53
C ILE A 168 -17.50 6.98 -4.11
N GLU A 169 -17.80 5.71 -3.93
CA GLU A 169 -17.64 5.02 -2.66
C GLU A 169 -16.16 4.79 -2.38
N ILE A 170 -15.61 5.52 -1.41
CA ILE A 170 -14.20 5.44 -1.04
C ILE A 170 -14.02 4.90 0.38
N LYS A 171 -12.86 4.29 0.63
CA LYS A 171 -12.30 4.06 1.95
C LYS A 171 -10.84 4.50 1.97
N VAL A 172 -10.37 5.00 3.10
CA VAL A 172 -8.96 5.35 3.32
C VAL A 172 -8.49 4.63 4.57
N ALA A 173 -7.47 3.77 4.43
CA ALA A 173 -6.87 3.05 5.53
C ALA A 173 -5.47 3.60 5.82
N ARG A 174 -5.26 4.24 6.96
CA ARG A 174 -3.94 4.69 7.43
C ARG A 174 -3.23 3.52 8.10
N ILE A 175 -2.47 2.78 7.29
CA ILE A 175 -1.77 1.57 7.70
C ILE A 175 -0.53 1.95 8.53
N PHE A 176 -0.42 1.35 9.71
CA PHE A 176 0.74 1.46 10.59
C PHE A 176 1.78 0.38 10.24
N ASN A 177 2.80 0.17 11.11
CA ASN A 177 3.86 -0.78 10.82
C ASN A 177 3.31 -2.22 10.74
N THR A 178 3.27 -2.75 9.53
CA THR A 178 2.81 -4.11 9.28
C THR A 178 4.01 -5.04 9.12
N TYR A 179 3.91 -6.23 9.69
CA TYR A 179 4.92 -7.27 9.61
C TYR A 179 4.31 -8.64 9.34
N GLY A 180 5.11 -9.58 8.85
CA GLY A 180 4.66 -10.94 8.58
C GLY A 180 5.54 -11.65 7.54
N PRO A 181 5.20 -12.89 7.17
CA PRO A 181 5.92 -13.64 6.15
C PRO A 181 5.84 -12.92 4.79
N GLY A 182 6.87 -13.10 3.96
CA GLY A 182 6.93 -12.48 2.62
C GLY A 182 7.44 -11.04 2.60
N ILE A 183 7.72 -10.42 3.76
CA ILE A 183 8.45 -9.14 3.78
C ILE A 183 9.89 -9.35 3.31
N SER A 184 10.41 -8.42 2.49
CA SER A 184 11.79 -8.53 2.01
C SER A 184 12.79 -8.45 3.16
N PRO A 185 13.83 -9.31 3.20
CA PRO A 185 14.94 -9.16 4.13
C PRO A 185 15.60 -7.78 4.10
N ASP A 186 15.67 -7.17 2.90
CA ASP A 186 16.28 -5.87 2.65
C ASP A 186 15.29 -4.71 2.75
N ASP A 187 14.12 -4.91 3.35
CA ASP A 187 13.09 -3.89 3.49
C ASP A 187 13.54 -2.68 4.31
N GLY A 188 14.48 -2.88 5.24
CA GLY A 188 15.07 -1.81 6.07
C GLY A 188 14.23 -1.42 7.28
N ARG A 189 13.05 -2.01 7.50
CA ARG A 189 12.22 -1.77 8.68
C ARG A 189 12.66 -2.63 9.86
N VAL A 190 12.34 -2.17 11.07
CA VAL A 190 12.90 -2.71 12.33
C VAL A 190 12.66 -4.21 12.51
N VAL A 191 11.45 -4.72 12.23
CA VAL A 191 11.13 -6.14 12.49
C VAL A 191 11.92 -7.05 11.53
N SER A 192 11.92 -6.75 10.23
CA SER A 192 12.70 -7.52 9.24
C SER A 192 14.19 -7.47 9.53
N ASN A 193 14.74 -6.28 9.84
CA ASN A 193 16.15 -6.12 10.18
C ASN A 193 16.55 -6.96 11.40
N PHE A 194 15.78 -6.89 12.48
CA PHE A 194 16.10 -7.63 13.71
C PHE A 194 16.06 -9.14 13.49
N ILE A 195 15.03 -9.63 12.77
CA ILE A 195 14.92 -11.06 12.46
C ILE A 195 16.10 -11.52 11.60
N CYS A 196 16.44 -10.79 10.54
CA CYS A 196 17.54 -11.14 9.65
C CYS A 196 18.88 -11.13 10.40
N GLN A 197 19.18 -10.07 11.15
CA GLN A 197 20.40 -9.96 11.93
C GLN A 197 20.53 -11.10 12.98
N ALA A 198 19.43 -11.38 13.69
CA ALA A 198 19.43 -12.47 14.67
C ALA A 198 19.67 -13.84 14.02
N LEU A 199 19.04 -14.12 12.88
CA LEU A 199 19.23 -15.39 12.15
C LEU A 199 20.63 -15.56 11.56
N MET A 200 21.26 -14.43 11.16
CA MET A 200 22.63 -14.43 10.63
C MET A 200 23.70 -14.37 11.73
N GLY A 201 23.31 -14.23 13.00
CA GLY A 201 24.25 -14.07 14.11
C GLY A 201 24.96 -12.72 14.13
N GLU A 202 24.38 -11.72 13.46
CA GLU A 202 24.90 -10.36 13.42
C GLU A 202 24.42 -9.52 14.60
N PRO A 203 25.16 -8.48 15.00
CA PRO A 203 24.71 -7.55 16.05
C PRO A 203 23.39 -6.86 15.65
N ILE A 204 22.43 -6.81 16.58
CA ILE A 204 21.17 -6.09 16.39
C ILE A 204 21.44 -4.58 16.37
N THR A 205 21.05 -3.92 15.28
CA THR A 205 21.28 -2.49 15.09
C THR A 205 20.10 -1.67 15.63
N LEU A 206 20.36 -0.84 16.63
CA LEU A 206 19.40 0.14 17.13
C LEU A 206 19.70 1.52 16.56
N TYR A 207 18.68 2.21 16.06
CA TYR A 207 18.78 3.60 15.64
C TYR A 207 18.39 4.52 16.80
N GLY A 208 19.23 5.55 17.07
CA GLY A 208 19.04 6.44 18.20
C GLY A 208 19.35 5.75 19.54
N ASP A 209 18.60 6.10 20.57
CA ASP A 209 18.76 5.58 21.94
C ASP A 209 17.83 4.38 22.28
N GLY A 210 17.00 3.96 21.32
CA GLY A 210 16.05 2.86 21.51
C GLY A 210 14.78 3.23 22.27
N SER A 211 14.55 4.51 22.55
CA SER A 211 13.34 4.99 23.27
C SER A 211 12.09 5.04 22.37
N GLN A 212 12.25 4.87 21.06
CA GLN A 212 11.15 4.97 20.10
C GLN A 212 10.12 3.86 20.32
N THR A 213 8.86 4.24 20.40
CA THR A 213 7.73 3.31 20.43
C THR A 213 7.09 3.16 19.06
N ARG A 214 6.57 1.98 18.75
CA ARG A 214 5.86 1.68 17.51
C ARG A 214 4.69 0.75 17.79
N SER A 215 3.59 0.95 17.03
CA SER A 215 2.48 -0.01 16.94
C SER A 215 2.72 -0.93 15.76
N PHE A 216 2.48 -2.21 15.95
CA PHE A 216 2.64 -3.22 14.91
C PHE A 216 1.33 -3.95 14.66
N CYS A 217 1.05 -4.26 13.39
CA CYS A 217 -0.07 -5.07 12.95
C CYS A 217 0.48 -6.29 12.19
N TYR A 218 0.01 -7.48 12.54
CA TYR A 218 0.35 -8.68 11.76
C TYR A 218 -0.40 -8.67 10.44
N ILE A 219 0.22 -9.23 9.40
CA ILE A 219 -0.33 -9.11 8.03
C ILE A 219 -1.70 -9.72 7.87
N ASP A 220 -1.98 -10.87 8.52
CA ASP A 220 -3.29 -11.51 8.44
C ASP A 220 -4.38 -10.64 9.05
N ASP A 221 -4.09 -9.98 10.20
CA ASP A 221 -5.02 -9.04 10.85
C ASP A 221 -5.28 -7.79 9.99
N LEU A 222 -4.31 -7.42 9.12
CA LEU A 222 -4.47 -6.28 8.22
C LEU A 222 -5.36 -6.60 7.02
N VAL A 223 -5.26 -7.82 6.46
CA VAL A 223 -5.99 -8.20 5.24
C VAL A 223 -7.37 -8.82 5.55
N GLU A 224 -7.66 -9.13 6.81
CA GLU A 224 -8.98 -9.54 7.30
C GLU A 224 -9.95 -8.36 7.35
#